data_bd455a59c9293c9297a43632fc76ad5c
#
_entry.id   bd455a59c9293c9297a43632fc76ad5c
#
_cell.length_a   1.000
_cell.length_b   1.000
_cell.length_c   1.000
_cell.angle_alpha   90.00
_cell.angle_beta   90.00
_cell.angle_gamma   90.00
#
_symmetry.space_group_name_H-M   'P 1'
#
loop_
_entity.id
_entity.type
_entity.pdbx_description
1 polymer ?
#
loop_
_entity_poly.entity_id
_entity_poly.type
_entity_poly.pdbx_seq_one_letter_code
_entity_poly.pdbx_strand_id
1 'polypeptide(L)'
;MYVEPIATDQVPSGVPANRDRLFLAACVSLIVTAMTFAIRAGILTELGETFAISDVELGWVNSMAFLGFPVAMIIGGAIYNQVGPKNLMWMAFVSHVLGLVLTVYAGGFWGLIISTFFIGFANGSVEAACNPMIVDMYPDKQTQMLNKFHVWFPGGIVIGSLVANFFGASLGWQGLIWIMMIPTVIYAILIFGQEFPKSQNIVNDTGANFKGLLNPLYLFMFVCMSLTAASEFSTTQWVEKILGASGAQPLLVLALVSGLMATGRFFAGPIIHRLNPAGVLWISAILTSIGIYLLSTQSGAMIYLSAIVFALGICYFWPTMLGFVSEYTPQSGALGLSLLGGIGMFSMTVWNPVIGGWLESATAAATAAGAVGAEADLIAGRETLQAMIWFPLILVVLFGGLYFYMKNRPQVHADEAVLNPEAMSTPGSAR
;
A
#
# COMPACT_ATOMS: atom_id res chain seq x y z
N MET A 1 50.92 21.92 13.45
CA MET A 1 49.79 20.98 13.57
C MET A 1 48.80 21.38 12.47
N TYR A 2 48.97 20.78 11.28
CA TYR A 2 48.09 21.04 10.13
C TYR A 2 46.83 20.24 10.37
N VAL A 3 45.70 20.92 10.47
CA VAL A 3 44.37 20.31 10.45
C VAL A 3 44.02 20.07 8.98
N GLU A 4 44.01 18.82 8.53
CA GLU A 4 43.47 18.47 7.20
C GLU A 4 42.01 18.94 7.11
N PRO A 5 41.61 19.58 6.01
CA PRO A 5 40.21 19.90 5.79
C PRO A 5 39.41 18.62 5.67
N ILE A 6 38.32 18.52 6.45
CA ILE A 6 37.34 17.45 6.39
C ILE A 6 36.94 17.28 4.92
N ALA A 7 37.17 16.10 4.38
CA ALA A 7 36.83 15.73 3.02
C ALA A 7 35.37 16.08 2.76
N THR A 8 35.11 16.99 1.85
CA THR A 8 33.80 17.25 1.27
C THR A 8 33.31 15.92 0.71
N ASP A 9 32.15 15.43 1.17
CA ASP A 9 31.46 14.25 0.65
C ASP A 9 31.47 14.32 -0.88
N GLN A 10 32.37 13.59 -1.52
CA GLN A 10 32.40 13.49 -2.98
C GLN A 10 31.14 12.67 -3.36
N VAL A 11 30.19 13.36 -3.96
CA VAL A 11 28.98 12.73 -4.54
C VAL A 11 29.48 11.69 -5.55
N PRO A 12 29.08 10.41 -5.43
CA PRO A 12 29.48 9.36 -6.36
C PRO A 12 29.21 9.77 -7.81
N SER A 13 30.08 9.38 -8.74
CA SER A 13 29.94 9.72 -10.16
C SER A 13 28.60 9.15 -10.70
N GLY A 14 27.74 10.03 -11.22
CA GLY A 14 26.41 9.68 -11.75
C GLY A 14 25.23 10.06 -10.86
N VAL A 15 25.46 10.52 -9.62
CA VAL A 15 24.40 11.04 -8.74
C VAL A 15 24.21 12.54 -9.04
N PRO A 16 23.00 12.99 -9.37
CA PRO A 16 22.75 14.40 -9.69
C PRO A 16 22.89 15.30 -8.45
N ALA A 17 23.43 16.49 -8.63
CA ALA A 17 23.61 17.47 -7.54
C ALA A 17 22.28 17.90 -6.89
N ASN A 18 21.15 17.75 -7.61
CA ASN A 18 19.80 18.10 -7.17
C ASN A 18 19.03 16.92 -6.54
N ARG A 19 19.72 15.87 -6.08
CA ARG A 19 19.10 14.64 -5.53
C ARG A 19 18.08 14.91 -4.42
N ASP A 20 18.31 15.88 -3.54
CA ASP A 20 17.42 16.19 -2.44
C ASP A 20 16.08 16.79 -2.94
N ARG A 21 16.15 17.59 -4.02
CA ARG A 21 14.95 18.10 -4.68
C ARG A 21 14.16 16.99 -5.38
N LEU A 22 14.84 16.05 -6.04
CA LEU A 22 14.19 14.88 -6.64
C LEU A 22 13.59 13.96 -5.57
N PHE A 23 14.27 13.79 -4.44
CA PHE A 23 13.73 13.05 -3.30
C PHE A 23 12.47 13.71 -2.73
N LEU A 24 12.48 15.03 -2.58
CA LEU A 24 11.29 15.79 -2.17
C LEU A 24 10.15 15.62 -3.17
N ALA A 25 10.45 15.70 -4.48
CA ALA A 25 9.44 15.46 -5.53
C ALA A 25 8.84 14.06 -5.45
N ALA A 26 9.66 13.03 -5.21
CA ALA A 26 9.21 11.67 -4.99
C ALA A 26 8.29 11.58 -3.74
N CYS A 27 8.67 12.19 -2.62
CA CYS A 27 7.83 12.21 -1.42
C CYS A 27 6.48 12.90 -1.67
N VAL A 28 6.46 14.04 -2.37
CA VAL A 28 5.21 14.76 -2.68
C VAL A 28 4.34 13.92 -3.64
N SER A 29 4.92 13.27 -4.65
CA SER A 29 4.15 12.41 -5.55
C SER A 29 3.55 11.20 -4.82
N LEU A 30 4.25 10.66 -3.82
CA LEU A 30 3.72 9.58 -2.97
C LEU A 30 2.60 10.08 -2.03
N ILE A 31 2.68 11.33 -1.56
CA ILE A 31 1.58 11.96 -0.82
C ILE A 31 0.33 12.04 -1.70
N VAL A 32 0.46 12.45 -2.98
CA VAL A 32 -0.68 12.45 -3.92
C VAL A 32 -1.28 11.06 -4.05
N THR A 33 -0.42 10.07 -4.31
CA THR A 33 -0.82 8.65 -4.37
C THR A 33 -1.66 8.25 -3.15
N ALA A 34 -1.16 8.53 -1.95
CA ALA A 34 -1.83 8.18 -0.70
C ALA A 34 -3.12 8.98 -0.47
N MET A 35 -3.14 10.28 -0.78
CA MET A 35 -4.34 11.11 -0.69
C MET A 35 -5.45 10.58 -1.60
N THR A 36 -5.13 10.02 -2.79
CA THR A 36 -6.14 9.43 -3.67
C THR A 36 -6.86 8.25 -3.02
N PHE A 37 -6.17 7.44 -2.22
CA PHE A 37 -6.78 6.35 -1.45
C PHE A 37 -7.66 6.89 -0.32
N ALA A 38 -7.16 7.84 0.47
CA ALA A 38 -7.88 8.39 1.62
C ALA A 38 -9.12 9.18 1.22
N ILE A 39 -9.00 10.08 0.24
CA ILE A 39 -10.12 10.92 -0.20
C ILE A 39 -11.18 10.05 -0.88
N ARG A 40 -10.79 9.08 -1.74
CA ARG A 40 -11.74 8.15 -2.34
C ARG A 40 -12.51 7.37 -1.27
N ALA A 41 -11.84 6.87 -0.23
CA ALA A 41 -12.50 6.18 0.88
C ALA A 41 -13.53 7.07 1.58
N GLY A 42 -13.28 8.38 1.66
CA GLY A 42 -14.14 9.36 2.32
C GLY A 42 -15.29 9.90 1.45
N ILE A 43 -15.29 9.62 0.15
CA ILE A 43 -16.35 10.13 -0.77
C ILE A 43 -17.22 9.01 -1.36
N LEU A 44 -17.02 7.74 -0.96
CA LEU A 44 -17.74 6.61 -1.56
C LEU A 44 -19.25 6.74 -1.42
N THR A 45 -19.76 7.13 -0.25
CA THR A 45 -21.19 7.33 -0.02
C THR A 45 -21.76 8.42 -0.93
N GLU A 46 -21.09 9.58 -0.97
CA GLU A 46 -21.51 10.71 -1.79
C GLU A 46 -21.49 10.40 -3.30
N LEU A 47 -20.51 9.59 -3.77
CA LEU A 47 -20.48 9.11 -5.15
C LEU A 47 -21.64 8.16 -5.44
N GLY A 48 -21.96 7.23 -4.52
CA GLY A 48 -23.09 6.32 -4.63
C GLY A 48 -24.42 7.08 -4.78
N GLU A 49 -24.63 8.08 -3.93
CA GLU A 49 -25.82 8.93 -3.97
C GLU A 49 -25.87 9.81 -5.24
N THR A 50 -24.75 10.46 -5.59
CA THR A 50 -24.68 11.40 -6.74
C THR A 50 -24.98 10.71 -8.06
N PHE A 51 -24.48 9.50 -8.26
CA PHE A 51 -24.58 8.76 -9.52
C PHE A 51 -25.63 7.65 -9.50
N ALA A 52 -26.32 7.47 -8.36
CA ALA A 52 -27.30 6.40 -8.13
C ALA A 52 -26.74 5.00 -8.49
N ILE A 53 -25.49 4.71 -8.06
CA ILE A 53 -24.80 3.45 -8.28
C ILE A 53 -24.77 2.62 -7.00
N SER A 54 -24.87 1.30 -7.15
CA SER A 54 -24.91 0.34 -6.06
C SER A 54 -23.54 0.17 -5.39
N ASP A 55 -23.50 -0.48 -4.22
CA ASP A 55 -22.24 -0.77 -3.51
C ASP A 55 -21.36 -1.76 -4.30
N VAL A 56 -21.95 -2.66 -5.08
CA VAL A 56 -21.20 -3.51 -6.02
C VAL A 56 -20.53 -2.67 -7.11
N GLU A 57 -21.24 -1.71 -7.68
CA GLU A 57 -20.68 -0.79 -8.70
C GLU A 57 -19.60 0.12 -8.10
N LEU A 58 -19.79 0.63 -6.87
CA LEU A 58 -18.74 1.34 -6.12
C LEU A 58 -17.52 0.46 -5.89
N GLY A 59 -17.73 -0.83 -5.61
CA GLY A 59 -16.66 -1.82 -5.54
C GLY A 59 -15.86 -1.94 -6.83
N TRP A 60 -16.52 -1.95 -7.99
CA TRP A 60 -15.85 -1.94 -9.29
C TRP A 60 -15.09 -0.65 -9.55
N VAL A 61 -15.68 0.51 -9.23
CA VAL A 61 -14.99 1.80 -9.31
C VAL A 61 -13.73 1.77 -8.45
N ASN A 62 -13.84 1.33 -7.20
CA ASN A 62 -12.71 1.23 -6.28
C ASN A 62 -11.63 0.26 -6.79
N SER A 63 -12.05 -0.86 -7.38
CA SER A 63 -11.17 -1.85 -7.99
C SER A 63 -10.26 -1.28 -9.07
N MET A 64 -10.71 -0.30 -9.82
CA MET A 64 -9.92 0.25 -10.94
C MET A 64 -8.65 0.96 -10.47
N ALA A 65 -8.65 1.58 -9.29
CA ALA A 65 -7.42 2.14 -8.73
C ALA A 65 -6.41 1.04 -8.36
N PHE A 66 -6.93 -0.08 -7.85
CA PHE A 66 -6.11 -1.24 -7.50
C PHE A 66 -5.66 -2.04 -8.72
N LEU A 67 -6.36 -1.98 -9.85
CA LEU A 67 -5.95 -2.58 -11.12
C LEU A 67 -4.92 -1.70 -11.86
N GLY A 68 -5.17 -0.39 -11.94
CA GLY A 68 -4.28 0.55 -12.61
C GLY A 68 -2.86 0.54 -12.01
N PHE A 69 -2.77 0.38 -10.69
CA PHE A 69 -1.51 0.40 -9.95
C PHE A 69 -0.53 -0.70 -10.41
N PRO A 70 -0.83 -2.01 -10.33
CA PRO A 70 0.08 -3.05 -10.79
C PRO A 70 0.33 -3.03 -12.30
N VAL A 71 -0.67 -2.62 -13.10
CA VAL A 71 -0.48 -2.45 -14.55
C VAL A 71 0.62 -1.40 -14.82
N ALA A 72 0.56 -0.25 -14.15
CA ALA A 72 1.59 0.77 -14.29
C ALA A 72 2.95 0.32 -13.75
N MET A 73 2.98 -0.41 -12.62
CA MET A 73 4.24 -0.94 -12.07
C MET A 73 4.92 -1.94 -13.01
N ILE A 74 4.15 -2.84 -13.62
CA ILE A 74 4.67 -3.83 -14.58
C ILE A 74 5.21 -3.13 -15.82
N ILE A 75 4.42 -2.24 -16.41
CA ILE A 75 4.82 -1.47 -17.60
C ILE A 75 6.03 -0.58 -17.27
N GLY A 76 5.92 0.22 -16.21
CA GLY A 76 6.97 1.16 -15.80
C GLY A 76 8.28 0.46 -15.44
N GLY A 77 8.21 -0.65 -14.71
CA GLY A 77 9.39 -1.47 -14.39
C GLY A 77 10.05 -2.07 -15.63
N ALA A 78 9.26 -2.56 -16.59
CA ALA A 78 9.77 -3.13 -17.84
C ALA A 78 10.47 -2.09 -18.73
N ILE A 79 10.00 -0.84 -18.73
CA ILE A 79 10.54 0.22 -19.59
C ILE A 79 11.48 1.20 -18.85
N TYR A 80 11.69 1.04 -17.54
CA TYR A 80 12.45 1.98 -16.72
C TYR A 80 13.84 2.29 -17.29
N ASN A 81 14.58 1.26 -17.67
CA ASN A 81 15.93 1.39 -18.23
C ASN A 81 15.95 2.06 -19.61
N GLN A 82 14.83 2.03 -20.34
CA GLN A 82 14.71 2.58 -21.69
C GLN A 82 14.27 4.04 -21.68
N VAL A 83 13.26 4.35 -20.85
CA VAL A 83 12.64 5.69 -20.84
C VAL A 83 13.14 6.58 -19.70
N GLY A 84 13.72 5.99 -18.67
CA GLY A 84 14.28 6.66 -17.49
C GLY A 84 13.23 7.17 -16.50
N PRO A 85 13.65 7.46 -15.25
CA PRO A 85 12.76 7.92 -14.19
C PRO A 85 12.05 9.25 -14.51
N LYS A 86 12.70 10.15 -15.26
CA LYS A 86 12.11 11.43 -15.66
C LYS A 86 10.81 11.25 -16.44
N ASN A 87 10.82 10.41 -17.48
CA ASN A 87 9.66 10.21 -18.34
C ASN A 87 8.55 9.45 -17.59
N LEU A 88 8.92 8.52 -16.71
CA LEU A 88 7.95 7.83 -15.84
C LEU A 88 7.28 8.78 -14.85
N MET A 89 8.01 9.73 -14.25
CA MET A 89 7.45 10.76 -13.37
C MET A 89 6.49 11.71 -14.13
N TRP A 90 6.83 12.07 -15.39
CA TRP A 90 5.91 12.84 -16.23
C TRP A 90 4.69 12.03 -16.65
N MET A 91 4.83 10.74 -16.92
CA MET A 91 3.71 9.84 -17.18
C MET A 91 2.79 9.76 -15.96
N ALA A 92 3.35 9.65 -14.75
CA ALA A 92 2.59 9.71 -13.50
C ALA A 92 1.82 11.04 -13.37
N PHE A 93 2.47 12.17 -13.63
CA PHE A 93 1.83 13.49 -13.58
C PHE A 93 0.66 13.62 -14.55
N VAL A 94 0.88 13.29 -15.82
CA VAL A 94 -0.18 13.35 -16.84
C VAL A 94 -1.35 12.44 -16.46
N SER A 95 -1.06 11.24 -15.98
CA SER A 95 -2.10 10.29 -15.55
C SER A 95 -2.86 10.75 -14.30
N HIS A 96 -2.17 11.38 -13.31
CA HIS A 96 -2.83 12.00 -12.16
C HIS A 96 -3.76 13.13 -12.59
N VAL A 97 -3.26 14.08 -13.39
CA VAL A 97 -4.09 15.20 -13.91
C VAL A 97 -5.30 14.66 -14.67
N LEU A 98 -5.05 13.71 -15.59
CA LEU A 98 -6.12 13.12 -16.38
C LEU A 98 -7.16 12.41 -15.50
N GLY A 99 -6.71 11.57 -14.57
CA GLY A 99 -7.59 10.84 -13.67
C GLY A 99 -8.40 11.77 -12.77
N LEU A 100 -7.78 12.79 -12.17
CA LEU A 100 -8.46 13.75 -11.31
C LEU A 100 -9.50 14.58 -12.10
N VAL A 101 -9.13 15.10 -13.27
CA VAL A 101 -10.04 15.88 -14.13
C VAL A 101 -11.22 15.02 -14.60
N LEU A 102 -10.94 13.82 -15.11
CA LEU A 102 -11.99 12.89 -15.53
C LEU A 102 -12.92 12.49 -14.38
N THR A 103 -12.42 12.38 -13.15
CA THR A 103 -13.26 12.09 -11.99
C THR A 103 -14.23 13.23 -11.72
N VAL A 104 -13.77 14.49 -11.70
CA VAL A 104 -14.63 15.66 -11.45
C VAL A 104 -15.74 15.79 -12.50
N TYR A 105 -15.44 15.48 -13.74
CA TYR A 105 -16.37 15.56 -14.85
C TYR A 105 -17.02 14.21 -15.23
N ALA A 106 -16.93 13.21 -14.35
CA ALA A 106 -17.58 11.92 -14.57
C ALA A 106 -19.09 12.11 -14.71
N GLY A 107 -19.67 11.54 -15.75
CA GLY A 107 -21.12 11.57 -15.99
C GLY A 107 -21.86 10.33 -15.47
N GLY A 108 -21.19 9.43 -14.70
CA GLY A 108 -21.76 8.20 -14.17
C GLY A 108 -20.71 7.08 -13.99
N PHE A 109 -21.20 5.87 -13.83
CA PHE A 109 -20.38 4.67 -13.54
C PHE A 109 -19.15 4.52 -14.45
N TRP A 110 -19.32 4.55 -15.78
CA TRP A 110 -18.21 4.34 -16.71
C TRP A 110 -17.18 5.47 -16.68
N GLY A 111 -17.61 6.71 -16.43
CA GLY A 111 -16.70 7.83 -16.22
C GLY A 111 -15.84 7.63 -14.97
N LEU A 112 -16.44 7.15 -13.88
CA LEU A 112 -15.72 6.82 -12.64
C LEU A 112 -14.76 5.64 -12.84
N ILE A 113 -15.15 4.58 -13.55
CA ILE A 113 -14.30 3.44 -13.90
C ILE A 113 -13.02 3.90 -14.60
N ILE A 114 -13.17 4.68 -15.66
CA ILE A 114 -12.04 5.13 -16.48
C ILE A 114 -11.14 6.08 -15.68
N SER A 115 -11.74 7.06 -15.01
CA SER A 115 -10.97 8.05 -14.24
C SER A 115 -10.19 7.43 -13.09
N THR A 116 -10.83 6.51 -12.36
CA THR A 116 -10.19 5.81 -11.22
C THR A 116 -9.07 4.87 -11.69
N PHE A 117 -9.22 4.24 -12.87
CA PHE A 117 -8.12 3.48 -13.47
C PHE A 117 -6.90 4.37 -13.74
N PHE A 118 -7.08 5.57 -14.32
CA PHE A 118 -5.98 6.51 -14.56
C PHE A 118 -5.34 7.01 -13.26
N ILE A 119 -6.13 7.22 -12.20
CA ILE A 119 -5.58 7.52 -10.87
C ILE A 119 -4.70 6.37 -10.37
N GLY A 120 -5.20 5.13 -10.44
CA GLY A 120 -4.42 3.94 -10.08
C GLY A 120 -3.15 3.77 -10.91
N PHE A 121 -3.26 3.99 -12.22
CA PHE A 121 -2.12 3.93 -13.14
C PHE A 121 -1.08 5.01 -12.81
N ALA A 122 -1.50 6.23 -12.46
CA ALA A 122 -0.60 7.28 -11.99
C ALA A 122 0.13 6.89 -10.71
N ASN A 123 -0.60 6.34 -9.73
CA ASN A 123 -0.06 5.88 -8.46
C ASN A 123 1.03 4.80 -8.67
N GLY A 124 0.75 3.79 -9.50
CA GLY A 124 1.73 2.76 -9.85
C GLY A 124 2.92 3.30 -10.64
N SER A 125 2.71 4.32 -11.48
CA SER A 125 3.80 4.99 -12.22
C SER A 125 4.73 5.76 -11.28
N VAL A 126 4.21 6.37 -10.20
CA VAL A 126 5.02 6.99 -9.14
C VAL A 126 5.95 5.96 -8.51
N GLU A 127 5.42 4.81 -8.11
CA GLU A 127 6.21 3.75 -7.48
C GLU A 127 7.26 3.17 -8.45
N ALA A 128 6.86 2.91 -9.70
CA ALA A 128 7.76 2.39 -10.73
C ALA A 128 8.91 3.37 -11.07
N ALA A 129 8.68 4.67 -10.94
CA ALA A 129 9.70 5.69 -11.17
C ALA A 129 10.56 5.93 -9.93
N CYS A 130 9.93 6.12 -8.76
CA CYS A 130 10.61 6.65 -7.57
C CYS A 130 11.45 5.61 -6.85
N ASN A 131 10.98 4.35 -6.73
CA ASN A 131 11.73 3.32 -6.01
C ASN A 131 13.14 3.10 -6.61
N PRO A 132 13.29 2.77 -7.89
CA PRO A 132 14.62 2.60 -8.47
C PRO A 132 15.41 3.91 -8.54
N MET A 133 14.75 5.05 -8.78
CA MET A 133 15.40 6.37 -8.77
C MET A 133 16.05 6.68 -7.42
N ILE A 134 15.39 6.37 -6.31
CA ILE A 134 15.94 6.58 -4.96
C ILE A 134 17.13 5.66 -4.71
N VAL A 135 17.06 4.40 -5.15
CA VAL A 135 18.18 3.45 -5.09
C VAL A 135 19.38 4.00 -5.86
N ASP A 136 19.17 4.50 -7.07
CA ASP A 136 20.22 5.08 -7.91
C ASP A 136 20.84 6.35 -7.30
N MET A 137 20.03 7.18 -6.62
CA MET A 137 20.49 8.43 -5.98
C MET A 137 21.24 8.22 -4.67
N TYR A 138 20.97 7.13 -3.95
CA TYR A 138 21.53 6.89 -2.60
C TYR A 138 22.10 5.47 -2.47
N PRO A 139 23.11 5.09 -3.27
CA PRO A 139 23.64 3.72 -3.31
C PRO A 139 24.11 3.20 -1.96
N ASP A 140 24.69 4.08 -1.13
CA ASP A 140 25.21 3.71 0.21
C ASP A 140 24.12 3.65 1.30
N LYS A 141 22.90 4.13 1.05
CA LYS A 141 21.82 4.28 2.03
C LYS A 141 20.45 3.87 1.45
N GLN A 142 20.43 2.94 0.50
CA GLN A 142 19.25 2.56 -0.27
C GLN A 142 18.05 2.24 0.62
N THR A 143 18.18 1.25 1.52
CA THR A 143 17.12 0.82 2.44
C THR A 143 16.63 1.94 3.33
N GLN A 144 17.55 2.76 3.86
CA GLN A 144 17.21 3.89 4.72
C GLN A 144 16.38 4.93 3.96
N MET A 145 16.77 5.26 2.73
CA MET A 145 16.10 6.29 1.94
C MET A 145 14.77 5.81 1.36
N LEU A 146 14.67 4.53 0.98
CA LEU A 146 13.39 3.91 0.63
C LEU A 146 12.42 3.92 1.82
N ASN A 147 12.87 3.55 3.01
CA ASN A 147 12.03 3.63 4.21
C ASN A 147 11.55 5.07 4.49
N LYS A 148 12.44 6.08 4.37
CA LYS A 148 12.06 7.49 4.50
C LYS A 148 11.03 7.92 3.46
N PHE A 149 11.15 7.45 2.23
CA PHE A 149 10.19 7.68 1.17
C PHE A 149 8.82 7.05 1.51
N HIS A 150 8.79 5.80 1.89
CA HIS A 150 7.55 5.06 2.17
C HIS A 150 6.81 5.47 3.45
N VAL A 151 7.41 6.26 4.35
CA VAL A 151 6.68 6.91 5.47
C VAL A 151 5.61 7.87 4.93
N TRP A 152 5.82 8.47 3.76
CA TRP A 152 4.89 9.44 3.18
C TRP A 152 3.62 8.80 2.60
N PHE A 153 3.58 7.48 2.42
CA PHE A 153 2.33 6.79 2.06
C PHE A 153 1.31 6.85 3.22
N PRO A 154 1.56 6.27 4.40
CA PRO A 154 0.64 6.44 5.52
C PRO A 154 0.51 7.92 5.95
N GLY A 155 1.56 8.74 5.83
CA GLY A 155 1.50 10.18 6.05
C GLY A 155 0.52 10.89 5.11
N GLY A 156 0.52 10.56 3.84
CA GLY A 156 -0.41 11.09 2.85
C GLY A 156 -1.86 10.63 3.08
N ILE A 157 -2.06 9.40 3.59
CA ILE A 157 -3.39 8.95 4.02
C ILE A 157 -3.89 9.80 5.19
N VAL A 158 -3.04 10.10 6.18
CA VAL A 158 -3.40 11.01 7.29
C VAL A 158 -3.81 12.37 6.74
N ILE A 159 -2.99 12.97 5.87
CA ILE A 159 -3.29 14.28 5.27
C ILE A 159 -4.63 14.22 4.50
N GLY A 160 -4.82 13.24 3.64
CA GLY A 160 -6.04 13.08 2.85
C GLY A 160 -7.29 12.87 3.71
N SER A 161 -7.18 12.04 4.74
CA SER A 161 -8.29 11.78 5.69
C SER A 161 -8.69 13.02 6.46
N LEU A 162 -7.71 13.79 6.97
CA LEU A 162 -7.98 15.03 7.69
C LEU A 162 -8.57 16.10 6.74
N VAL A 163 -8.03 16.22 5.53
CA VAL A 163 -8.59 17.14 4.52
C VAL A 163 -10.04 16.77 4.20
N ALA A 164 -10.33 15.49 3.96
CA ALA A 164 -11.70 15.05 3.69
C ALA A 164 -12.62 15.26 4.90
N ASN A 165 -12.15 14.96 6.12
CA ASN A 165 -12.94 15.13 7.34
C ASN A 165 -13.31 16.59 7.64
N PHE A 166 -12.35 17.52 7.49
CA PHE A 166 -12.58 18.93 7.86
C PHE A 166 -13.16 19.77 6.73
N PHE A 167 -12.90 19.42 5.47
CA PHE A 167 -13.30 20.24 4.34
C PHE A 167 -14.36 19.56 3.45
N GLY A 168 -14.66 18.27 3.65
CA GLY A 168 -15.61 17.53 2.82
C GLY A 168 -16.99 18.18 2.78
N ALA A 169 -17.55 18.50 3.94
CA ALA A 169 -18.87 19.13 4.04
C ALA A 169 -18.97 20.50 3.35
N SER A 170 -17.87 21.25 3.25
CA SER A 170 -17.84 22.59 2.64
C SER A 170 -17.51 22.58 1.15
N LEU A 171 -16.72 21.61 0.69
CA LEU A 171 -16.21 21.54 -0.68
C LEU A 171 -16.92 20.51 -1.54
N GLY A 172 -17.59 19.52 -0.91
CA GLY A 172 -18.11 18.35 -1.60
C GLY A 172 -17.01 17.48 -2.20
N TRP A 173 -17.41 16.36 -2.79
CA TRP A 173 -16.46 15.41 -3.35
C TRP A 173 -15.63 15.99 -4.51
N GLN A 174 -16.19 16.85 -5.36
CA GLN A 174 -15.45 17.50 -6.46
C GLN A 174 -14.34 18.41 -5.91
N GLY A 175 -14.64 19.20 -4.87
CA GLY A 175 -13.67 20.08 -4.25
C GLY A 175 -12.51 19.30 -3.61
N LEU A 176 -12.80 18.16 -2.98
CA LEU A 176 -11.79 17.27 -2.44
C LEU A 176 -10.88 16.68 -3.53
N ILE A 177 -11.44 16.33 -4.70
CA ILE A 177 -10.66 15.90 -5.87
C ILE A 177 -9.76 17.04 -6.36
N TRP A 178 -10.27 18.28 -6.45
CA TRP A 178 -9.45 19.44 -6.84
C TRP A 178 -8.33 19.76 -5.87
N ILE A 179 -8.50 19.55 -4.57
CA ILE A 179 -7.40 19.73 -3.58
C ILE A 179 -6.20 18.86 -3.91
N MET A 180 -6.40 17.62 -4.40
CA MET A 180 -5.30 16.74 -4.78
C MET A 180 -4.48 17.27 -5.97
N MET A 181 -5.04 18.19 -6.76
CA MET A 181 -4.30 18.85 -7.84
C MET A 181 -3.16 19.73 -7.29
N ILE A 182 -3.29 20.27 -6.07
CA ILE A 182 -2.27 21.14 -5.45
C ILE A 182 -0.94 20.39 -5.31
N PRO A 183 -0.83 19.28 -4.55
CA PRO A 183 0.42 18.55 -4.45
C PRO A 183 0.83 17.89 -5.80
N THR A 184 -0.12 17.60 -6.70
CA THR A 184 0.16 17.10 -8.05
C THR A 184 0.96 18.14 -8.86
N VAL A 185 0.53 19.39 -8.85
CA VAL A 185 1.27 20.48 -9.52
C VAL A 185 2.59 20.78 -8.82
N ILE A 186 2.64 20.69 -7.49
CA ILE A 186 3.90 20.91 -6.73
C ILE A 186 4.97 19.91 -7.15
N TYR A 187 4.68 18.60 -7.23
CA TYR A 187 5.73 17.67 -7.64
C TYR A 187 6.13 17.86 -9.12
N ALA A 188 5.21 18.26 -10.00
CA ALA A 188 5.56 18.60 -11.38
C ALA A 188 6.54 19.79 -11.47
N ILE A 189 6.32 20.84 -10.66
CA ILE A 189 7.25 21.98 -10.55
C ILE A 189 8.61 21.53 -10.00
N LEU A 190 8.60 20.59 -9.03
CA LEU A 190 9.84 20.08 -8.44
C LEU A 190 10.68 19.28 -9.44
N ILE A 191 10.05 18.53 -10.36
CA ILE A 191 10.77 17.76 -11.39
C ILE A 191 11.10 18.56 -12.65
N PHE A 192 10.43 19.70 -12.86
CA PHE A 192 10.61 20.50 -14.08
C PHE A 192 12.04 21.01 -14.19
N GLY A 193 12.66 20.79 -15.35
CA GLY A 193 14.02 21.25 -15.66
C GLY A 193 15.13 20.53 -14.88
N GLN A 194 14.81 19.47 -14.10
CA GLN A 194 15.81 18.77 -13.31
C GLN A 194 16.55 17.69 -14.12
N GLU A 195 17.80 17.45 -13.70
CA GLU A 195 18.59 16.31 -14.15
C GLU A 195 18.24 15.10 -13.28
N PHE A 196 18.03 13.95 -13.92
CA PHE A 196 17.69 12.70 -13.26
C PHE A 196 18.88 11.74 -13.28
N PRO A 197 19.00 10.83 -12.30
CA PRO A 197 20.04 9.83 -12.30
C PRO A 197 19.92 8.94 -13.54
N LYS A 198 21.05 8.54 -14.08
CA LYS A 198 21.10 7.51 -15.11
C LYS A 198 20.97 6.16 -14.40
N SER A 199 20.05 5.30 -14.85
CA SER A 199 19.89 3.96 -14.29
C SER A 199 21.22 3.21 -14.37
N GLN A 200 21.73 2.75 -13.22
CA GLN A 200 22.94 1.94 -13.11
C GLN A 200 22.65 0.44 -13.09
N ASN A 201 21.39 0.04 -13.01
CA ASN A 201 20.99 -1.36 -12.92
C ASN A 201 21.05 -2.04 -14.29
N ILE A 202 22.25 -2.48 -14.66
CA ILE A 202 22.47 -3.40 -15.75
C ILE A 202 22.33 -4.83 -15.21
N VAL A 203 21.25 -5.48 -15.64
CA VAL A 203 21.15 -6.94 -15.79
C VAL A 203 21.35 -7.78 -14.53
N ASN A 204 20.28 -7.96 -13.78
CA ASN A 204 20.05 -9.28 -13.21
C ASN A 204 19.40 -10.15 -14.30
N ASP A 205 19.92 -11.36 -14.51
CA ASP A 205 19.40 -12.30 -15.50
C ASP A 205 17.91 -12.59 -15.24
N THR A 206 17.06 -12.05 -16.10
CA THR A 206 15.60 -12.17 -15.98
C THR A 206 15.16 -13.63 -15.93
N GLY A 207 15.92 -14.54 -16.57
CA GLY A 207 15.66 -15.98 -16.56
C GLY A 207 15.90 -16.63 -15.19
N ALA A 208 16.92 -16.19 -14.45
CA ALA A 208 17.20 -16.65 -13.09
C ALA A 208 16.09 -16.19 -12.12
N ASN A 209 15.64 -14.94 -12.27
CA ASN A 209 14.55 -14.40 -11.45
C ASN A 209 13.24 -15.18 -11.66
N PHE A 210 12.91 -15.56 -12.91
CA PHE A 210 11.72 -16.39 -13.19
C PHE A 210 11.76 -17.74 -12.47
N LYS A 211 12.93 -18.40 -12.40
CA LYS A 211 13.07 -19.65 -11.62
C LYS A 211 12.86 -19.41 -10.13
N GLY A 212 13.31 -18.27 -9.61
CA GLY A 212 13.09 -17.88 -8.22
C GLY A 212 11.62 -17.73 -7.85
N LEU A 213 10.76 -17.29 -8.79
CA LEU A 213 9.31 -17.18 -8.58
C LEU A 213 8.62 -18.53 -8.36
N LEU A 214 9.19 -19.62 -8.85
CA LEU A 214 8.66 -20.97 -8.65
C LEU A 214 9.05 -21.59 -7.32
N ASN A 215 9.81 -20.88 -6.48
CA ASN A 215 10.14 -21.33 -5.14
C ASN A 215 8.85 -21.50 -4.31
N PRO A 216 8.60 -22.66 -3.68
CA PRO A 216 7.38 -22.90 -2.89
C PRO A 216 7.17 -21.89 -1.77
N LEU A 217 8.24 -21.40 -1.14
CA LEU A 217 8.17 -20.39 -0.10
C LEU A 217 7.75 -19.03 -0.67
N TYR A 218 8.26 -18.67 -1.87
CA TYR A 218 7.81 -17.47 -2.58
C TYR A 218 6.33 -17.55 -2.94
N LEU A 219 5.88 -18.66 -3.50
CA LEU A 219 4.46 -18.87 -3.87
C LEU A 219 3.55 -18.81 -2.64
N PHE A 220 4.00 -19.38 -1.51
CA PHE A 220 3.30 -19.27 -0.24
C PHE A 220 3.16 -17.81 0.20
N MET A 221 4.24 -17.03 0.17
CA MET A 221 4.23 -15.61 0.52
C MET A 221 3.39 -14.79 -0.48
N PHE A 222 3.38 -15.17 -1.75
CA PHE A 222 2.56 -14.53 -2.78
C PHE A 222 1.05 -14.67 -2.47
N VAL A 223 0.61 -15.87 -2.05
CA VAL A 223 -0.78 -16.08 -1.59
C VAL A 223 -1.07 -15.31 -0.29
N CYS A 224 -0.16 -15.38 0.69
CA CYS A 224 -0.32 -14.64 1.93
C CYS A 224 -0.42 -13.13 1.68
N MET A 225 0.34 -12.58 0.73
CA MET A 225 0.31 -11.15 0.40
C MET A 225 -1.06 -10.70 -0.12
N SER A 226 -1.75 -11.52 -0.89
CA SER A 226 -3.12 -11.21 -1.33
C SER A 226 -4.09 -11.10 -0.16
N LEU A 227 -3.95 -11.97 0.85
CA LEU A 227 -4.79 -11.97 2.05
C LEU A 227 -4.43 -10.84 3.03
N THR A 228 -3.15 -10.50 3.16
CA THR A 228 -2.73 -9.35 3.99
C THR A 228 -3.24 -8.03 3.41
N ALA A 229 -3.13 -7.85 2.10
CA ALA A 229 -3.69 -6.69 1.41
C ALA A 229 -5.21 -6.62 1.55
N ALA A 230 -5.93 -7.74 1.41
CA ALA A 230 -7.36 -7.80 1.65
C ALA A 230 -7.70 -7.43 3.11
N SER A 231 -6.94 -7.92 4.10
CA SER A 231 -7.16 -7.59 5.52
C SER A 231 -7.01 -6.09 5.82
N GLU A 232 -6.04 -5.43 5.19
CA GLU A 232 -5.75 -4.00 5.39
C GLU A 232 -6.71 -3.11 4.60
N PHE A 233 -6.77 -3.31 3.28
CA PHE A 233 -7.47 -2.39 2.38
C PHE A 233 -8.98 -2.56 2.39
N SER A 234 -9.51 -3.74 2.67
CA SER A 234 -10.97 -3.93 2.80
C SER A 234 -11.55 -3.00 3.87
N THR A 235 -10.93 -2.97 5.03
CA THR A 235 -11.39 -2.15 6.16
C THR A 235 -11.13 -0.66 5.90
N THR A 236 -9.95 -0.30 5.36
CA THR A 236 -9.56 1.11 5.22
C THR A 236 -10.22 1.80 4.02
N GLN A 237 -10.46 1.10 2.92
CA GLN A 237 -11.09 1.68 1.72
C GLN A 237 -12.62 1.80 1.81
N TRP A 238 -13.24 1.01 2.67
CA TRP A 238 -14.68 1.02 2.91
C TRP A 238 -15.04 1.66 4.26
N VAL A 239 -14.08 2.32 4.92
CA VAL A 239 -14.21 2.83 6.28
C VAL A 239 -15.42 3.72 6.48
N GLU A 240 -15.75 4.59 5.52
CA GLU A 240 -16.89 5.48 5.60
C GLU A 240 -18.21 4.72 5.53
N LYS A 241 -18.37 3.85 4.56
CA LYS A 241 -19.56 3.03 4.38
C LYS A 241 -19.79 2.07 5.56
N ILE A 242 -18.72 1.47 6.07
CA ILE A 242 -18.79 0.44 7.13
C ILE A 242 -18.95 1.05 8.52
N LEU A 243 -18.27 2.15 8.81
CA LEU A 243 -18.26 2.78 10.14
C LEU A 243 -19.12 4.05 10.25
N GLY A 244 -19.77 4.49 9.17
CA GLY A 244 -20.54 5.73 9.15
C GLY A 244 -21.63 5.82 10.21
N ALA A 245 -22.31 4.70 10.47
CA ALA A 245 -23.36 4.61 11.50
C ALA A 245 -22.85 4.15 12.87
N SER A 246 -21.53 3.94 13.06
CA SER A 246 -20.95 3.39 14.30
C SER A 246 -20.90 4.37 15.47
N GLY A 247 -21.15 5.66 15.24
CA GLY A 247 -21.00 6.74 16.22
C GLY A 247 -19.57 7.26 16.35
N ALA A 248 -18.62 6.80 15.51
CA ALA A 248 -17.29 7.36 15.34
C ALA A 248 -17.23 8.19 14.05
N GLN A 249 -16.17 8.97 13.88
CA GLN A 249 -15.89 9.67 12.62
C GLN A 249 -14.96 8.81 11.76
N PRO A 250 -15.42 8.20 10.66
CA PRO A 250 -14.68 7.20 9.92
C PRO A 250 -13.32 7.67 9.40
N LEU A 251 -13.24 8.91 8.92
CA LEU A 251 -12.01 9.50 8.40
C LEU A 251 -10.99 9.81 9.50
N LEU A 252 -11.43 10.13 10.72
CA LEU A 252 -10.52 10.23 11.87
C LEU A 252 -10.02 8.85 12.32
N VAL A 253 -10.84 7.81 12.20
CA VAL A 253 -10.41 6.42 12.41
C VAL A 253 -9.34 6.04 11.37
N LEU A 254 -9.54 6.36 10.09
CA LEU A 254 -8.55 6.12 9.03
C LEU A 254 -7.24 6.90 9.28
N ALA A 255 -7.33 8.17 9.68
CA ALA A 255 -6.18 8.98 10.04
C ALA A 255 -5.41 8.41 11.24
N LEU A 256 -6.12 7.94 12.28
CA LEU A 256 -5.52 7.29 13.44
C LEU A 256 -4.79 6.00 13.06
N VAL A 257 -5.44 5.11 12.31
CA VAL A 257 -4.84 3.85 11.84
C VAL A 257 -3.56 4.13 11.05
N SER A 258 -3.62 5.03 10.07
CA SER A 258 -2.47 5.35 9.21
C SER A 258 -1.36 6.07 9.96
N GLY A 259 -1.69 6.95 10.91
CA GLY A 259 -0.72 7.63 11.77
C GLY A 259 0.04 6.66 12.67
N LEU A 260 -0.66 5.68 13.25
CA LEU A 260 -0.04 4.60 14.02
C LEU A 260 0.82 3.68 13.16
N MET A 261 0.39 3.38 11.91
CA MET A 261 1.22 2.64 10.95
C MET A 261 2.51 3.38 10.62
N ALA A 262 2.45 4.69 10.34
CA ALA A 262 3.63 5.51 10.06
C ALA A 262 4.60 5.49 11.24
N THR A 263 4.09 5.71 12.45
CA THR A 263 4.86 5.71 13.70
C THR A 263 5.44 4.33 13.99
N GLY A 264 4.65 3.27 13.89
CA GLY A 264 5.08 1.90 14.13
C GLY A 264 6.17 1.44 13.16
N ARG A 265 6.04 1.79 11.87
CA ARG A 265 7.06 1.50 10.85
C ARG A 265 8.37 2.26 11.10
N PHE A 266 8.30 3.48 11.61
CA PHE A 266 9.49 4.23 11.98
C PHE A 266 10.29 3.56 13.11
N PHE A 267 9.60 2.92 14.07
CA PHE A 267 10.21 2.23 15.21
C PHE A 267 10.31 0.70 15.02
N ALA A 268 10.19 0.18 13.82
CA ALA A 268 10.11 -1.26 13.53
C ALA A 268 11.38 -2.06 13.91
N GLY A 269 12.58 -1.47 13.82
CA GLY A 269 13.85 -2.16 13.97
C GLY A 269 13.94 -3.06 15.21
N PRO A 270 13.77 -2.56 16.45
CA PRO A 270 13.87 -3.36 17.66
C PRO A 270 12.85 -4.49 17.75
N ILE A 271 11.68 -4.34 17.14
CA ILE A 271 10.61 -5.34 17.17
C ILE A 271 10.95 -6.52 16.26
N ILE A 272 11.40 -6.23 15.04
CA ILE A 272 11.77 -7.25 14.05
C ILE A 272 12.96 -8.07 14.52
N HIS A 273 13.96 -7.43 15.13
CA HIS A 273 15.13 -8.13 15.66
C HIS A 273 14.80 -9.13 16.80
N ARG A 274 13.76 -8.85 17.62
CA ARG A 274 13.38 -9.71 18.74
C ARG A 274 12.48 -10.88 18.35
N LEU A 275 11.57 -10.68 17.37
CA LEU A 275 10.49 -11.62 17.09
C LEU A 275 10.73 -12.48 15.84
N ASN A 276 11.75 -12.25 15.06
CA ASN A 276 11.97 -12.67 13.68
C ASN A 276 10.79 -12.32 12.72
N PRO A 277 10.99 -12.30 11.41
CA PRO A 277 9.94 -11.89 10.46
C PRO A 277 8.66 -12.75 10.53
N ALA A 278 8.80 -14.08 10.65
CA ALA A 278 7.63 -14.97 10.70
C ALA A 278 6.80 -14.78 11.98
N GLY A 279 7.45 -14.52 13.11
CA GLY A 279 6.79 -14.22 14.39
C GLY A 279 6.05 -12.88 14.35
N VAL A 280 6.66 -11.86 13.75
CA VAL A 280 5.99 -10.55 13.52
C VAL A 280 4.73 -10.72 12.69
N LEU A 281 4.80 -11.45 11.57
CA LEU A 281 3.64 -11.70 10.70
C LEU A 281 2.53 -12.46 11.44
N TRP A 282 2.88 -13.45 12.26
CA TRP A 282 1.90 -14.22 13.02
C TRP A 282 1.17 -13.37 14.07
N ILE A 283 1.91 -12.60 14.87
CA ILE A 283 1.32 -11.69 15.86
C ILE A 283 0.48 -10.62 15.16
N SER A 284 0.94 -10.09 14.03
CA SER A 284 0.20 -9.13 13.22
C SER A 284 -1.15 -9.71 12.75
N ALA A 285 -1.19 -10.96 12.30
CA ALA A 285 -2.45 -11.61 11.89
C ALA A 285 -3.42 -11.78 13.07
N ILE A 286 -2.94 -12.16 14.24
CA ILE A 286 -3.74 -12.27 15.47
C ILE A 286 -4.32 -10.91 15.86
N LEU A 287 -3.49 -9.87 15.93
CA LEU A 287 -3.93 -8.51 16.30
C LEU A 287 -4.91 -7.95 15.26
N THR A 288 -4.69 -8.19 13.98
CA THR A 288 -5.63 -7.77 12.92
C THR A 288 -6.98 -8.45 13.07
N SER A 289 -7.02 -9.76 13.36
CA SER A 289 -8.27 -10.49 13.59
C SER A 289 -9.03 -9.93 14.79
N ILE A 290 -8.33 -9.68 15.90
CA ILE A 290 -8.91 -9.07 17.11
C ILE A 290 -9.40 -7.65 16.78
N GLY A 291 -8.61 -6.85 16.06
CA GLY A 291 -8.96 -5.48 15.69
C GLY A 291 -10.24 -5.40 14.85
N ILE A 292 -10.37 -6.24 13.80
CA ILE A 292 -11.58 -6.29 12.97
C ILE A 292 -12.78 -6.79 13.79
N TYR A 293 -12.59 -7.80 14.65
CA TYR A 293 -13.65 -8.27 15.55
C TYR A 293 -14.14 -7.15 16.48
N LEU A 294 -13.24 -6.41 17.09
CA LEU A 294 -13.59 -5.27 17.94
C LEU A 294 -14.30 -4.17 17.14
N LEU A 295 -13.82 -3.82 15.94
CA LEU A 295 -14.49 -2.86 15.05
C LEU A 295 -15.91 -3.31 14.69
N SER A 296 -16.17 -4.61 14.55
CA SER A 296 -17.50 -5.15 14.23
C SER A 296 -18.48 -5.18 15.41
N THR A 297 -17.98 -5.09 16.64
CA THR A 297 -18.82 -5.26 17.85
C THR A 297 -18.97 -3.98 18.68
N GLN A 298 -18.01 -3.05 18.59
CA GLN A 298 -18.00 -1.83 19.36
C GLN A 298 -18.76 -0.68 18.67
N SER A 299 -18.98 0.42 19.39
CA SER A 299 -19.64 1.65 18.91
C SER A 299 -19.06 2.88 19.61
N GLY A 300 -19.27 4.06 19.02
CA GLY A 300 -18.86 5.34 19.60
C GLY A 300 -17.34 5.42 19.82
N ALA A 301 -16.92 5.92 20.97
CA ALA A 301 -15.51 6.13 21.29
C ALA A 301 -14.68 4.83 21.32
N MET A 302 -15.31 3.67 21.57
CA MET A 302 -14.61 2.39 21.59
C MET A 302 -14.11 1.94 20.20
N ILE A 303 -14.66 2.49 19.11
CA ILE A 303 -14.16 2.29 17.74
C ILE A 303 -12.72 2.77 17.61
N TYR A 304 -12.36 3.91 18.23
CA TYR A 304 -10.97 4.41 18.17
C TYR A 304 -9.99 3.47 18.89
N LEU A 305 -10.39 2.88 20.01
CA LEU A 305 -9.55 1.87 20.69
C LEU A 305 -9.42 0.60 19.85
N SER A 306 -10.52 0.16 19.23
CA SER A 306 -10.51 -0.98 18.30
C SER A 306 -9.61 -0.73 17.09
N ALA A 307 -9.63 0.50 16.57
CA ALA A 307 -8.78 0.94 15.48
C ALA A 307 -7.27 0.93 15.85
N ILE A 308 -6.91 1.22 17.10
CA ILE A 308 -5.52 1.10 17.57
C ILE A 308 -5.06 -0.36 17.50
N VAL A 309 -5.88 -1.30 17.97
CA VAL A 309 -5.55 -2.74 17.90
C VAL A 309 -5.41 -3.19 16.45
N PHE A 310 -6.33 -2.79 15.58
CA PHE A 310 -6.29 -3.06 14.16
C PHE A 310 -5.02 -2.49 13.50
N ALA A 311 -4.69 -1.22 13.79
CA ALA A 311 -3.51 -0.55 13.25
C ALA A 311 -2.21 -1.26 13.63
N LEU A 312 -2.08 -1.69 14.89
CA LEU A 312 -0.92 -2.46 15.37
C LEU A 312 -0.82 -3.82 14.65
N GLY A 313 -1.95 -4.42 14.30
CA GLY A 313 -2.00 -5.65 13.54
C GLY A 313 -1.49 -5.48 12.11
N ILE A 314 -2.04 -4.54 11.35
CA ILE A 314 -1.70 -4.35 9.92
C ILE A 314 -0.35 -3.65 9.69
N CYS A 315 0.18 -2.97 10.71
CA CYS A 315 1.36 -2.10 10.60
C CYS A 315 2.55 -2.75 9.89
N TYR A 316 2.82 -4.01 10.21
CA TYR A 316 4.04 -4.70 9.78
C TYR A 316 3.83 -5.71 8.65
N PHE A 317 2.61 -5.96 8.18
CA PHE A 317 2.37 -6.93 7.12
C PHE A 317 3.23 -6.66 5.88
N TRP A 318 3.03 -5.52 5.26
CA TRP A 318 3.68 -5.19 3.99
C TRP A 318 5.22 -5.19 4.07
N PRO A 319 5.85 -4.39 4.97
CA PRO A 319 7.31 -4.32 5.01
C PRO A 319 7.96 -5.64 5.43
N THR A 320 7.34 -6.38 6.37
CA THR A 320 7.91 -7.66 6.83
C THR A 320 7.81 -8.75 5.77
N MET A 321 6.73 -8.78 4.96
CA MET A 321 6.61 -9.74 3.87
C MET A 321 7.62 -9.49 2.76
N LEU A 322 7.84 -8.23 2.38
CA LEU A 322 8.88 -7.85 1.42
C LEU A 322 10.27 -8.22 1.95
N GLY A 323 10.56 -7.90 3.22
CA GLY A 323 11.82 -8.26 3.88
C GLY A 323 12.03 -9.77 3.92
N PHE A 324 10.99 -10.53 4.29
CA PHE A 324 11.05 -11.99 4.32
C PHE A 324 11.39 -12.59 2.93
N VAL A 325 10.71 -12.13 1.88
CA VAL A 325 10.98 -12.61 0.51
C VAL A 325 12.38 -12.23 0.07
N SER A 326 12.85 -11.03 0.38
CA SER A 326 14.22 -10.58 0.09
C SER A 326 15.28 -11.45 0.77
N GLU A 327 15.05 -11.85 2.03
CA GLU A 327 16.00 -12.65 2.82
C GLU A 327 15.97 -14.14 2.45
N TYR A 328 14.78 -14.72 2.33
CA TYR A 328 14.62 -16.18 2.20
C TYR A 328 14.41 -16.68 0.78
N THR A 329 14.13 -15.78 -0.17
CA THR A 329 13.99 -16.11 -1.59
C THR A 329 14.73 -15.10 -2.50
N PRO A 330 16.02 -14.82 -2.25
CA PRO A 330 16.77 -13.76 -2.94
C PRO A 330 16.84 -13.98 -4.45
N GLN A 331 16.69 -15.22 -4.93
CA GLN A 331 16.69 -15.57 -6.35
C GLN A 331 15.50 -14.95 -7.11
N SER A 332 14.40 -14.58 -6.43
CA SER A 332 13.26 -13.88 -7.06
C SER A 332 13.61 -12.44 -7.46
N GLY A 333 14.62 -11.86 -6.85
CA GLY A 333 15.17 -10.53 -7.15
C GLY A 333 14.15 -9.41 -7.10
N ALA A 334 14.44 -8.34 -7.81
CA ALA A 334 13.54 -7.19 -7.92
C ALA A 334 12.19 -7.53 -8.56
N LEU A 335 12.18 -8.48 -9.51
CA LEU A 335 10.95 -8.97 -10.15
C LEU A 335 10.03 -9.62 -9.11
N GLY A 336 10.56 -10.47 -8.23
CA GLY A 336 9.79 -11.12 -7.17
C GLY A 336 9.18 -10.11 -6.20
N LEU A 337 9.92 -9.10 -5.77
CA LEU A 337 9.42 -8.05 -4.87
C LEU A 337 8.32 -7.21 -5.55
N SER A 338 8.50 -6.86 -6.82
CA SER A 338 7.51 -6.10 -7.59
C SER A 338 6.22 -6.89 -7.80
N LEU A 339 6.32 -8.18 -8.13
CA LEU A 339 5.16 -9.05 -8.31
C LEU A 339 4.45 -9.32 -6.97
N LEU A 340 5.21 -9.44 -5.87
CA LEU A 340 4.63 -9.59 -4.53
C LEU A 340 3.79 -8.36 -4.13
N GLY A 341 4.32 -7.16 -4.33
CA GLY A 341 3.55 -5.93 -4.14
C GLY A 341 2.36 -5.81 -5.10
N GLY A 342 2.58 -6.18 -6.36
CA GLY A 342 1.55 -6.19 -7.40
C GLY A 342 0.35 -7.09 -7.08
N ILE A 343 0.58 -8.31 -6.55
CA ILE A 343 -0.52 -9.23 -6.19
C ILE A 343 -1.33 -8.69 -5.00
N GLY A 344 -0.68 -8.02 -4.04
CA GLY A 344 -1.38 -7.37 -2.95
C GLY A 344 -2.40 -6.36 -3.46
N MET A 345 -1.98 -5.47 -4.35
CA MET A 345 -2.90 -4.49 -4.96
C MET A 345 -3.91 -5.17 -5.90
N PHE A 346 -3.49 -6.13 -6.73
CA PHE A 346 -4.39 -6.83 -7.64
C PHE A 346 -5.49 -7.60 -6.90
N SER A 347 -5.21 -8.16 -5.72
CA SER A 347 -6.22 -8.88 -4.94
C SER A 347 -7.43 -8.01 -4.61
N MET A 348 -7.21 -6.72 -4.35
CA MET A 348 -8.28 -5.76 -4.07
C MET A 348 -9.14 -5.46 -5.30
N THR A 349 -8.62 -5.66 -6.52
CA THR A 349 -9.44 -5.57 -7.75
C THR A 349 -10.58 -6.60 -7.72
N VAL A 350 -10.32 -7.78 -7.16
CA VAL A 350 -11.31 -8.85 -7.03
C VAL A 350 -12.19 -8.66 -5.79
N TRP A 351 -11.59 -8.29 -4.64
CA TRP A 351 -12.32 -8.22 -3.38
C TRP A 351 -13.23 -7.01 -3.24
N ASN A 352 -12.93 -5.86 -3.84
CA ASN A 352 -13.77 -4.67 -3.70
C ASN A 352 -15.23 -4.89 -4.13
N PRO A 353 -15.55 -5.44 -5.35
CA PRO A 353 -16.93 -5.70 -5.71
C PRO A 353 -17.59 -6.78 -4.85
N VAL A 354 -16.83 -7.75 -4.34
CA VAL A 354 -17.34 -8.78 -3.40
C VAL A 354 -17.73 -8.13 -2.07
N ILE A 355 -16.91 -7.21 -1.55
CA ILE A 355 -17.21 -6.47 -0.31
C ILE A 355 -18.44 -5.58 -0.51
N GLY A 356 -18.55 -4.89 -1.64
CA GLY A 356 -19.75 -4.15 -2.01
C GLY A 356 -20.99 -5.03 -1.98
N GLY A 357 -20.90 -6.24 -2.56
CA GLY A 357 -21.99 -7.23 -2.54
C GLY A 357 -22.33 -7.74 -1.13
N TRP A 358 -21.35 -7.92 -0.25
CA TRP A 358 -21.59 -8.25 1.15
C TRP A 358 -22.35 -7.15 1.87
N LEU A 359 -21.92 -5.89 1.69
CA LEU A 359 -22.57 -4.73 2.30
C LEU A 359 -24.00 -4.56 1.81
N GLU A 360 -24.23 -4.66 0.50
CA GLU A 360 -25.55 -4.57 -0.12
C GLU A 360 -26.49 -5.67 0.37
N SER A 361 -26.01 -6.92 0.42
CA SER A 361 -26.78 -8.07 0.92
C SER A 361 -27.11 -7.93 2.40
N ALA A 362 -26.18 -7.45 3.23
CA ALA A 362 -26.39 -7.22 4.65
C ALA A 362 -27.39 -6.08 4.90
N THR A 363 -27.33 -4.99 4.12
CA THR A 363 -28.30 -3.88 4.17
C THR A 363 -29.70 -4.38 3.81
N ALA A 364 -29.83 -5.18 2.75
CA ALA A 364 -31.11 -5.75 2.34
C ALA A 364 -31.70 -6.69 3.41
N ALA A 365 -30.87 -7.54 4.04
CA ALA A 365 -31.27 -8.43 5.12
C ALA A 365 -31.72 -7.66 6.36
N ALA A 366 -30.96 -6.62 6.78
CA ALA A 366 -31.31 -5.76 7.92
C ALA A 366 -32.64 -5.03 7.68
N THR A 367 -32.85 -4.50 6.48
CA THR A 367 -34.08 -3.81 6.09
C THR A 367 -35.27 -4.79 6.06
N ALA A 368 -35.11 -6.00 5.54
CA ALA A 368 -36.14 -7.04 5.57
C ALA A 368 -36.50 -7.47 7.00
N ALA A 369 -35.55 -7.38 7.94
CA ALA A 369 -35.80 -7.61 9.38
C ALA A 369 -36.44 -6.42 10.10
N GLY A 370 -36.69 -5.29 9.41
CA GLY A 370 -37.39 -4.12 9.93
C GLY A 370 -36.45 -2.97 10.38
N ALA A 371 -35.14 -3.09 10.23
CA ALA A 371 -34.21 -2.00 10.52
C ALA A 371 -34.30 -0.94 9.40
N VAL A 372 -34.19 0.34 9.78
CA VAL A 372 -34.29 1.47 8.83
C VAL A 372 -33.16 2.49 9.04
N GLY A 373 -32.70 3.10 7.95
CA GLY A 373 -31.69 4.17 7.98
C GLY A 373 -30.40 3.73 8.69
N ALA A 374 -29.92 4.56 9.62
CA ALA A 374 -28.66 4.34 10.32
C ALA A 374 -28.57 3.01 11.09
N GLU A 375 -29.72 2.43 11.50
CA GLU A 375 -29.73 1.13 12.15
C GLU A 375 -29.40 0.01 11.14
N ALA A 376 -30.00 0.03 9.95
CA ALA A 376 -29.70 -0.91 8.89
C ALA A 376 -28.23 -0.79 8.45
N ASP A 377 -27.72 0.42 8.30
CA ASP A 377 -26.31 0.68 7.94
C ASP A 377 -25.33 0.16 9.02
N LEU A 378 -25.67 0.33 10.30
CA LEU A 378 -24.86 -0.18 11.40
C LEU A 378 -24.79 -1.71 11.40
N ILE A 379 -25.93 -2.38 11.19
CA ILE A 379 -25.99 -3.83 11.10
C ILE A 379 -25.18 -4.32 9.90
N ALA A 380 -25.41 -3.72 8.73
CA ALA A 380 -24.72 -4.09 7.50
C ALA A 380 -23.20 -3.89 7.60
N GLY A 381 -22.74 -2.77 8.17
CA GLY A 381 -21.34 -2.52 8.42
C GLY A 381 -20.69 -3.56 9.33
N ARG A 382 -21.39 -3.95 10.40
CA ARG A 382 -20.92 -4.98 11.35
C ARG A 382 -20.83 -6.36 10.71
N GLU A 383 -21.83 -6.77 9.96
CA GLU A 383 -21.84 -8.06 9.24
C GLU A 383 -20.75 -8.11 8.17
N THR A 384 -20.55 -7.01 7.45
CA THR A 384 -19.47 -6.90 6.46
C THR A 384 -18.11 -7.04 7.11
N LEU A 385 -17.84 -6.37 8.26
CA LEU A 385 -16.60 -6.54 9.02
C LEU A 385 -16.44 -7.99 9.51
N GLN A 386 -17.51 -8.65 9.97
CA GLN A 386 -17.44 -10.05 10.38
C GLN A 386 -17.08 -10.97 9.22
N ALA A 387 -17.56 -10.70 8.00
CA ALA A 387 -17.12 -11.44 6.82
C ALA A 387 -15.64 -11.21 6.50
N MET A 388 -15.13 -9.99 6.69
CA MET A 388 -13.71 -9.66 6.46
C MET A 388 -12.75 -10.32 7.46
N ILE A 389 -13.19 -10.72 8.66
CA ILE A 389 -12.35 -11.39 9.67
C ILE A 389 -11.70 -12.68 9.12
N TRP A 390 -12.32 -13.34 8.16
CA TRP A 390 -11.77 -14.56 7.57
C TRP A 390 -10.41 -14.35 6.91
N PHE A 391 -10.11 -13.18 6.35
CA PHE A 391 -8.82 -12.91 5.75
C PHE A 391 -7.67 -13.04 6.77
N PRO A 392 -7.65 -12.29 7.88
CA PRO A 392 -6.58 -12.44 8.87
C PRO A 392 -6.67 -13.74 9.66
N LEU A 393 -7.84 -14.37 9.86
CA LEU A 393 -7.93 -15.68 10.51
C LEU A 393 -7.23 -16.79 9.72
N ILE A 394 -7.37 -16.79 8.40
CA ILE A 394 -6.60 -17.70 7.52
C ILE A 394 -5.10 -17.41 7.67
N LEU A 395 -4.70 -16.14 7.72
CA LEU A 395 -3.31 -15.75 7.93
C LEU A 395 -2.77 -16.19 9.30
N VAL A 396 -3.58 -16.21 10.37
CA VAL A 396 -3.16 -16.74 11.68
C VAL A 396 -2.70 -18.19 11.54
N VAL A 397 -3.44 -19.01 10.78
CA VAL A 397 -3.09 -20.41 10.54
C VAL A 397 -1.84 -20.51 9.65
N LEU A 398 -1.81 -19.76 8.53
CA LEU A 398 -0.71 -19.81 7.58
C LEU A 398 0.61 -19.29 8.19
N PHE A 399 0.59 -18.13 8.84
CA PHE A 399 1.79 -17.57 9.47
C PHE A 399 2.18 -18.32 10.74
N GLY A 400 1.24 -18.93 11.46
CA GLY A 400 1.55 -19.87 12.53
C GLY A 400 2.32 -21.08 12.00
N GLY A 401 1.85 -21.69 10.91
CA GLY A 401 2.57 -22.76 10.22
C GLY A 401 3.96 -22.31 9.75
N LEU A 402 4.05 -21.13 9.14
CA LEU A 402 5.34 -20.54 8.72
C LEU A 402 6.29 -20.35 9.92
N TYR A 403 5.79 -19.80 11.04
CA TYR A 403 6.59 -19.58 12.24
C TYR A 403 7.21 -20.88 12.75
N PHE A 404 6.42 -21.95 12.88
CA PHE A 404 6.95 -23.26 13.32
C PHE A 404 7.88 -23.90 12.29
N TYR A 405 7.62 -23.72 10.99
CA TYR A 405 8.50 -24.19 9.91
C TYR A 405 9.86 -23.48 9.94
N MET A 406 9.87 -22.17 10.19
CA MET A 406 11.08 -21.35 10.20
C MET A 406 11.85 -21.39 11.52
N LYS A 407 11.23 -21.86 12.62
CA LYS A 407 11.82 -21.84 13.98
C LYS A 407 13.20 -22.50 14.08
N ASN A 408 13.45 -23.52 13.29
CA ASN A 408 14.69 -24.30 13.31
C ASN A 408 15.58 -24.03 12.08
N ARG A 409 15.28 -23.01 11.27
CA ARG A 409 16.09 -22.64 10.12
C ARG A 409 16.98 -21.45 10.47
N PRO A 410 18.30 -21.53 10.17
CA PRO A 410 19.19 -20.39 10.36
C PRO A 410 18.72 -19.22 9.48
N GLN A 411 18.84 -18.00 9.99
CA GLN A 411 18.72 -16.80 9.17
C GLN A 411 19.85 -16.83 8.15
N VAL A 412 19.51 -16.85 6.88
CA VAL A 412 20.50 -16.75 5.80
C VAL A 412 20.84 -15.27 5.70
N HIS A 413 21.97 -14.86 6.25
CA HIS A 413 22.50 -13.53 6.00
C HIS A 413 22.81 -13.41 4.49
N ALA A 414 22.31 -12.35 3.85
CA ALA A 414 22.51 -12.12 2.40
C ALA A 414 23.98 -12.17 1.97
N ASP A 415 24.91 -11.88 2.88
CA ASP A 415 26.35 -11.92 2.65
C ASP A 415 26.89 -13.36 2.47
N GLU A 416 26.29 -14.37 3.10
CA GLU A 416 26.71 -15.78 2.94
C GLU A 416 26.13 -16.42 1.67
N ALA A 417 24.94 -16.00 1.22
CA ALA A 417 24.31 -16.52 0.01
C ALA A 417 25.06 -16.13 -1.27
N VAL A 418 25.73 -14.96 -1.26
CA VAL A 418 26.55 -14.47 -2.37
C VAL A 418 27.90 -15.20 -2.41
N LEU A 419 28.41 -15.64 -1.26
CA LEU A 419 29.74 -16.26 -1.14
C LEU A 419 29.73 -17.79 -1.30
N ASN A 420 28.58 -18.46 -1.18
CA ASN A 420 28.53 -19.92 -1.29
C ASN A 420 27.19 -20.46 -1.86
N PRO A 421 26.96 -20.38 -3.18
CA PRO A 421 25.73 -20.86 -3.84
C PRO A 421 25.48 -22.38 -3.68
N GLU A 422 26.53 -23.15 -3.41
CA GLU A 422 26.45 -24.63 -3.30
C GLU A 422 25.94 -25.12 -1.92
N ALA A 423 26.03 -24.30 -0.88
CA ALA A 423 25.58 -24.67 0.46
C ALA A 423 24.04 -24.81 0.57
N MET A 424 23.30 -24.28 -0.38
CA MET A 424 21.82 -24.34 -0.42
C MET A 424 21.26 -25.56 -1.16
N SER A 425 22.08 -26.37 -1.82
CA SER A 425 21.63 -27.51 -2.62
C SER A 425 21.63 -28.86 -1.88
N THR A 426 22.09 -28.94 -0.65
CA THR A 426 22.15 -30.19 0.13
C THR A 426 21.12 -30.21 1.26
N PRO A 427 20.03 -30.97 1.15
CA PRO A 427 19.19 -31.29 2.30
C PRO A 427 19.91 -32.31 3.16
N GLY A 428 20.41 -31.88 4.33
CA GLY A 428 20.79 -32.79 5.39
C GLY A 428 22.28 -33.04 5.60
N SER A 429 22.97 -32.08 6.18
CA SER A 429 24.13 -32.36 7.04
C SER A 429 24.15 -31.39 8.21
N ALA A 430 23.24 -31.59 9.18
CA ALA A 430 23.38 -31.05 10.52
C ALA A 430 23.82 -32.18 11.43
N ARG A 431 25.06 -32.12 11.90
CA ARG A 431 25.46 -32.71 13.17
C ARG A 431 25.62 -31.62 14.21
#